data_b2d302b09a2d6b6127a33f7c90be67f1
#
_entry.id   b2d302b09a2d6b6127a33f7c90be67f1
#
_cell.length_a   1.000
_cell.length_b   1.000
_cell.length_c   1.000
_cell.angle_alpha   90.00
_cell.angle_beta   90.00
_cell.angle_gamma   90.00
#
_symmetry.space_group_name_H-M   'P 1'
#
loop_
_entity.id
_entity.type
_entity.pdbx_description
1 polymer ?
#
loop_
_entity_poly.entity_id
_entity_poly.type
_entity_poly.pdbx_seq_one_letter_code
_entity_poly.pdbx_strand_id
1 'polypeptide(L)'
;MKSILRGDVALALGIIIILMFMLVPMPPTLVDMGLSVSITFSVMILMITLFIKRPLEFSTFPTILLISTALRLGLNLASTRLILSNGDQGHEAAGKIIEAFGVFMIQGNYVVGGIVFAILVIVNFIVITKGSGRIAEVAARFSLDAMPGKQMAIDSDLSAGLITEDEAKRKRSELQQESTFFGAMDGAAKFVRGDAIAGLLVTFINLLGGIIIGTTAKDLSLAEAANNYSLLTIGDGLVSQIPALIVSVAAGLLVSKAGVEVSADEALMDQFGRYPRATAMASGLIFTIGLMPGMPLLPFLALACVSGGVSYFSFKQQRVREETEAAVVHAQAQAALPEEDPISKSLAIDIIRLELGYALLPLVQGSENSVRLPDQIKGLRRQLAEEMGYILPSVRIQDNLQLPAGSYAVRIKEIEAGRGEVRPGMLLCMDPTGEPISLPGENTVEPTFGLPAMWVDQRYREEAHFKGYTVVDAATVITTHITEIIKDNMA
;
A
#
# COMPACT_ATOMS: atom_id res chain seq x y z
N MET A 1 20.98 34.03 16.14
CA MET A 1 21.64 32.72 16.01
C MET A 1 20.70 31.57 15.64
N LYS A 2 19.37 31.61 15.87
CA LYS A 2 18.39 30.55 15.48
C LYS A 2 18.00 30.51 13.98
N SER A 3 18.42 31.50 13.18
CA SER A 3 18.07 31.54 11.74
C SER A 3 19.14 30.96 10.80
N ILE A 4 20.30 30.61 11.31
CA ILE A 4 21.46 30.11 10.52
C ILE A 4 21.37 28.57 10.32
N LEU A 5 20.54 27.89 11.10
CA LEU A 5 20.29 26.45 10.99
C LEU A 5 18.99 26.13 10.22
N ARG A 6 18.70 26.84 9.16
CA ARG A 6 17.73 26.37 8.18
C ARG A 6 18.36 25.20 7.44
N GLY A 7 17.63 24.11 7.25
CA GLY A 7 18.12 22.88 6.60
C GLY A 7 18.84 23.13 5.27
N ASP A 8 18.42 24.15 4.52
CA ASP A 8 19.05 24.59 3.26
C ASP A 8 20.50 25.06 3.44
N VAL A 9 20.79 25.79 4.52
CA VAL A 9 22.16 26.28 4.81
C VAL A 9 23.05 25.11 5.24
N ALA A 10 22.53 24.18 6.04
CA ALA A 10 23.27 22.99 6.45
C ALA A 10 23.62 22.10 5.25
N LEU A 11 22.68 21.93 4.31
CA LEU A 11 22.90 21.19 3.07
C LEU A 11 23.93 21.88 2.17
N ALA A 12 23.84 23.20 2.00
CA ALA A 12 24.81 23.99 1.24
C ALA A 12 26.23 23.89 1.84
N LEU A 13 26.35 23.98 3.16
CA LEU A 13 27.62 23.80 3.87
C LEU A 13 28.17 22.39 3.70
N GLY A 14 27.32 21.36 3.76
CA GLY A 14 27.70 19.97 3.49
C GLY A 14 28.28 19.78 2.08
N ILE A 15 27.65 20.35 1.06
CA ILE A 15 28.17 20.32 -0.31
C ILE A 15 29.49 21.05 -0.44
N ILE A 16 29.66 22.23 0.20
CA ILE A 16 30.92 22.98 0.22
C ILE A 16 32.03 22.15 0.86
N ILE A 17 31.76 21.48 1.99
CA ILE A 17 32.73 20.60 2.64
C ILE A 17 33.16 19.47 1.71
N ILE A 18 32.20 18.84 1.00
CA ILE A 18 32.52 17.79 0.01
C ILE A 18 33.44 18.32 -1.10
N LEU A 19 33.15 19.50 -1.63
CA LEU A 19 33.98 20.14 -2.65
C LEU A 19 35.39 20.50 -2.09
N MET A 20 35.48 20.88 -0.82
CA MET A 20 36.79 21.11 -0.17
C MET A 20 37.60 19.82 -0.10
N PHE A 21 37.01 18.65 0.20
CA PHE A 21 37.72 17.36 0.16
C PHE A 21 38.28 17.06 -1.24
N MET A 22 37.60 17.49 -2.29
CA MET A 22 38.07 17.29 -3.68
C MET A 22 39.22 18.22 -4.06
N LEU A 23 39.21 19.47 -3.61
CA LEU A 23 40.11 20.52 -4.10
C LEU A 23 41.34 20.75 -3.19
N VAL A 24 41.15 20.71 -1.88
CA VAL A 24 42.15 21.08 -0.89
C VAL A 24 42.91 19.86 -0.38
N PRO A 25 44.26 19.91 -0.26
CA PRO A 25 45.00 18.84 0.43
C PRO A 25 44.57 18.74 1.89
N MET A 26 44.05 17.58 2.27
CA MET A 26 43.56 17.32 3.64
C MET A 26 44.59 16.53 4.45
N PRO A 27 44.73 16.80 5.75
CA PRO A 27 45.55 15.96 6.63
C PRO A 27 44.88 14.59 6.83
N PRO A 28 45.65 13.52 7.12
CA PRO A 28 45.11 12.15 7.32
C PRO A 28 43.98 12.07 8.35
N THR A 29 44.05 12.84 9.42
CA THR A 29 43.01 12.88 10.48
C THR A 29 41.65 13.36 9.98
N LEU A 30 41.62 14.34 9.05
CA LEU A 30 40.35 14.79 8.45
C LEU A 30 39.78 13.76 7.46
N VAL A 31 40.66 13.03 6.75
CA VAL A 31 40.23 11.91 5.88
C VAL A 31 39.65 10.80 6.73
N ASP A 32 40.27 10.41 7.83
CA ASP A 32 39.72 9.42 8.78
C ASP A 32 38.36 9.84 9.32
N MET A 33 38.19 11.10 9.73
CA MET A 33 36.91 11.62 10.19
C MET A 33 35.85 11.56 9.08
N GLY A 34 36.19 11.94 7.85
CA GLY A 34 35.29 11.87 6.69
C GLY A 34 34.89 10.44 6.37
N LEU A 35 35.82 9.48 6.40
CA LEU A 35 35.58 8.07 6.20
C LEU A 35 34.64 7.49 7.26
N SER A 36 34.87 7.84 8.55
CA SER A 36 33.99 7.45 9.66
C SER A 36 32.57 7.97 9.45
N VAL A 37 32.42 9.23 9.03
CA VAL A 37 31.12 9.83 8.71
C VAL A 37 30.46 9.10 7.54
N SER A 38 31.19 8.78 6.47
CA SER A 38 30.70 8.08 5.30
C SER A 38 30.17 6.68 5.63
N ILE A 39 30.92 5.91 6.45
CA ILE A 39 30.49 4.57 6.91
C ILE A 39 29.23 4.67 7.75
N THR A 40 29.24 5.55 8.77
CA THR A 40 28.08 5.77 9.67
C THR A 40 26.84 6.17 8.89
N PHE A 41 26.98 7.12 7.95
CA PHE A 41 25.88 7.60 7.12
C PHE A 41 25.29 6.48 6.24
N SER A 42 26.15 5.63 5.68
CA SER A 42 25.71 4.50 4.85
C SER A 42 24.95 3.45 5.67
N VAL A 43 25.40 3.15 6.88
CA VAL A 43 24.69 2.25 7.81
C VAL A 43 23.35 2.86 8.22
N MET A 44 23.31 4.16 8.52
CA MET A 44 22.07 4.85 8.85
C MET A 44 21.05 4.81 7.69
N ILE A 45 21.50 5.03 6.47
CA ILE A 45 20.66 4.90 5.26
C ILE A 45 20.07 3.50 5.16
N LEU A 46 20.88 2.46 5.34
CA LEU A 46 20.41 1.07 5.30
C LEU A 46 19.38 0.80 6.40
N MET A 47 19.64 1.22 7.63
CA MET A 47 18.73 1.03 8.75
C MET A 47 17.37 1.72 8.48
N ILE A 48 17.37 2.99 8.06
CA ILE A 48 16.15 3.70 7.70
C ILE A 48 15.41 2.93 6.61
N THR A 49 16.09 2.49 5.56
CA THR A 49 15.50 1.73 4.45
C THR A 49 14.86 0.41 4.91
N LEU A 50 15.41 -0.26 5.91
CA LEU A 50 14.84 -1.49 6.46
C LEU A 50 13.52 -1.25 7.19
N PHE A 51 13.39 -0.14 7.93
CA PHE A 51 12.25 0.11 8.79
C PHE A 51 11.09 0.86 8.14
N ILE A 52 11.29 1.60 7.04
CA ILE A 52 10.20 2.25 6.32
C ILE A 52 9.27 1.22 5.67
N LYS A 53 7.98 1.54 5.58
CA LYS A 53 6.98 0.67 4.97
C LYS A 53 6.80 0.93 3.47
N ARG A 54 6.79 2.20 3.07
CA ARG A 54 6.57 2.62 1.67
C ARG A 54 7.77 3.41 1.15
N PRO A 55 8.21 3.22 -0.11
CA PRO A 55 9.32 3.97 -0.69
C PRO A 55 9.17 5.48 -0.60
N LEU A 56 7.95 6.01 -0.73
CA LEU A 56 7.67 7.45 -0.67
C LEU A 56 7.86 8.06 0.72
N GLU A 57 7.89 7.28 1.81
CA GLU A 57 8.25 7.77 3.14
C GLU A 57 9.69 8.29 3.19
N PHE A 58 10.52 7.82 2.27
CA PHE A 58 11.90 8.28 2.10
C PHE A 58 12.10 8.98 0.76
N SER A 59 11.22 9.92 0.44
CA SER A 59 11.20 10.66 -0.83
C SER A 59 12.51 11.39 -1.17
N THR A 60 13.30 11.75 -0.14
CA THR A 60 14.62 12.39 -0.29
C THR A 60 15.75 11.41 -0.58
N PHE A 61 15.49 10.10 -0.62
CA PHE A 61 16.51 9.06 -0.81
C PHE A 61 17.37 9.26 -2.06
N PRO A 62 16.81 9.61 -3.26
CA PRO A 62 17.66 9.87 -4.44
C PRO A 62 18.68 10.99 -4.22
N THR A 63 18.29 12.07 -3.54
CA THR A 63 19.19 13.18 -3.19
C THR A 63 20.28 12.74 -2.20
N ILE A 64 19.89 11.94 -1.20
CA ILE A 64 20.82 11.36 -0.23
C ILE A 64 21.84 10.44 -0.91
N LEU A 65 21.41 9.65 -1.91
CA LEU A 65 22.31 8.85 -2.73
C LEU A 65 23.36 9.71 -3.44
N LEU A 66 22.95 10.81 -4.05
CA LEU A 66 23.86 11.73 -4.75
C LEU A 66 24.86 12.36 -3.78
N ILE A 67 24.42 12.84 -2.62
CA ILE A 67 25.27 13.44 -1.59
C ILE A 67 26.26 12.43 -1.04
N SER A 68 25.81 11.23 -0.68
CA SER A 68 26.66 10.15 -0.18
C SER A 68 27.73 9.75 -1.20
N THR A 69 27.35 9.67 -2.46
CA THR A 69 28.27 9.33 -3.56
C THR A 69 29.29 10.45 -3.81
N ALA A 70 28.85 11.72 -3.78
CA ALA A 70 29.75 12.88 -3.93
C ALA A 70 30.74 12.96 -2.76
N LEU A 71 30.30 12.71 -1.52
CA LEU A 71 31.18 12.64 -0.34
C LEU A 71 32.25 11.57 -0.53
N ARG A 72 31.86 10.39 -0.96
CA ARG A 72 32.75 9.26 -1.19
C ARG A 72 33.79 9.56 -2.30
N LEU A 73 33.36 10.16 -3.43
CA LEU A 73 34.27 10.61 -4.47
C LEU A 73 35.28 11.64 -3.94
N GLY A 74 34.82 12.59 -3.13
CA GLY A 74 35.72 13.58 -2.49
C GLY A 74 36.75 12.94 -1.57
N LEU A 75 36.31 11.98 -0.76
CA LEU A 75 37.19 11.22 0.14
C LEU A 75 38.21 10.36 -0.63
N ASN A 76 37.77 9.66 -1.67
CA ASN A 76 38.65 8.85 -2.53
C ASN A 76 39.74 9.71 -3.23
N LEU A 77 39.39 10.93 -3.62
CA LEU A 77 40.35 11.84 -4.22
C LEU A 77 41.34 12.37 -3.18
N ALA A 78 40.86 12.66 -1.95
CA ALA A 78 41.69 13.11 -0.85
C ALA A 78 42.65 12.00 -0.38
N SER A 79 42.17 10.77 -0.19
CA SER A 79 43.01 9.62 0.19
C SER A 79 44.02 9.26 -0.91
N THR A 80 43.62 9.27 -2.18
CA THR A 80 44.52 9.09 -3.34
C THR A 80 45.68 10.05 -3.29
N ARG A 81 45.40 11.35 -3.04
CA ARG A 81 46.45 12.36 -2.94
C ARG A 81 47.42 12.06 -1.80
N LEU A 82 46.91 11.67 -0.63
CA LEU A 82 47.75 11.28 0.52
C LEU A 82 48.60 10.05 0.22
N ILE A 83 48.00 9.02 -0.38
CA ILE A 83 48.69 7.78 -0.75
C ILE A 83 49.84 8.08 -1.70
N LEU A 84 49.58 8.80 -2.79
CA LEU A 84 50.57 9.08 -3.81
C LEU A 84 51.66 10.07 -3.33
N SER A 85 51.33 11.03 -2.44
CA SER A 85 52.27 12.03 -1.94
C SER A 85 53.10 11.53 -0.78
N ASN A 86 52.57 10.76 0.14
CA ASN A 86 53.13 10.42 1.43
C ASN A 86 53.28 8.91 1.68
N GLY A 87 52.95 8.04 0.70
CA GLY A 87 52.99 6.58 0.89
C GLY A 87 54.39 6.02 1.19
N ASP A 88 55.45 6.81 1.00
CA ASP A 88 56.81 6.55 1.43
C ASP A 88 57.00 6.62 2.97
N GLN A 89 56.12 7.35 3.68
CA GLN A 89 56.22 7.52 5.14
C GLN A 89 55.68 6.32 5.94
N GLY A 90 55.18 5.30 5.23
CA GLY A 90 54.71 4.08 5.87
C GLY A 90 53.18 3.91 5.81
N HIS A 91 52.67 3.00 6.61
CA HIS A 91 51.27 2.53 6.49
C HIS A 91 50.26 3.54 7.02
N GLU A 92 50.63 4.46 7.93
CA GLU A 92 49.75 5.50 8.47
C GLU A 92 49.62 6.74 7.53
N ALA A 93 50.34 6.78 6.40
CA ALA A 93 50.43 7.94 5.53
C ALA A 93 49.10 8.51 5.03
N ALA A 94 48.09 7.65 4.83
CA ALA A 94 46.76 8.03 4.39
C ALA A 94 45.69 8.01 5.48
N GLY A 95 46.07 7.70 6.73
CA GLY A 95 45.17 7.65 7.89
C GLY A 95 45.08 6.26 8.53
N LYS A 96 44.67 6.25 9.79
CA LYS A 96 44.60 5.01 10.59
C LYS A 96 43.48 4.06 10.16
N ILE A 97 42.40 4.59 9.63
CA ILE A 97 41.27 3.75 9.14
C ILE A 97 41.74 2.96 7.92
N ILE A 98 42.40 3.63 6.98
CA ILE A 98 42.91 2.99 5.75
C ILE A 98 43.95 1.94 6.11
N GLU A 99 44.88 2.26 7.04
CA GLU A 99 45.84 1.28 7.54
C GLU A 99 45.19 0.08 8.18
N ALA A 100 44.24 0.29 9.11
CA ALA A 100 43.54 -0.80 9.81
C ALA A 100 42.83 -1.76 8.84
N PHE A 101 42.16 -1.26 7.82
CA PHE A 101 41.54 -2.07 6.79
C PHE A 101 42.56 -2.76 5.87
N GLY A 102 43.66 -2.11 5.54
CA GLY A 102 44.75 -2.71 4.77
C GLY A 102 45.39 -3.88 5.50
N VAL A 103 45.76 -3.69 6.76
CA VAL A 103 46.33 -4.74 7.63
C VAL A 103 45.35 -5.90 7.83
N PHE A 104 44.09 -5.57 8.08
CA PHE A 104 43.01 -6.59 8.22
C PHE A 104 42.89 -7.50 6.98
N MET A 105 43.01 -6.92 5.79
CA MET A 105 42.88 -7.69 4.55
C MET A 105 44.12 -8.51 4.21
N ILE A 106 45.29 -7.94 4.42
CA ILE A 106 46.59 -8.57 4.05
C ILE A 106 46.96 -9.68 4.99
N GLN A 107 46.73 -9.54 6.29
CA GLN A 107 47.03 -10.56 7.32
C GLN A 107 48.47 -11.13 7.22
N GLY A 108 49.43 -10.27 6.88
CA GLY A 108 50.83 -10.66 6.72
C GLY A 108 51.25 -11.30 5.39
N ASN A 109 50.28 -11.57 4.48
CA ASN A 109 50.56 -12.11 3.13
C ASN A 109 49.98 -11.18 2.05
N TYR A 110 50.80 -10.33 1.46
CA TYR A 110 50.39 -9.35 0.46
C TYR A 110 49.81 -9.99 -0.82
N VAL A 111 50.28 -11.19 -1.22
CA VAL A 111 49.79 -11.87 -2.41
C VAL A 111 48.36 -12.40 -2.17
N VAL A 112 48.13 -13.06 -1.05
CA VAL A 112 46.81 -13.58 -0.68
C VAL A 112 45.86 -12.45 -0.47
N GLY A 113 46.25 -11.39 0.28
CA GLY A 113 45.42 -10.20 0.52
C GLY A 113 45.06 -9.49 -0.79
N GLY A 114 45.99 -9.32 -1.70
CA GLY A 114 45.76 -8.74 -3.03
C GLY A 114 44.78 -9.56 -3.89
N ILE A 115 44.87 -10.87 -3.89
CA ILE A 115 43.93 -11.74 -4.63
C ILE A 115 42.53 -11.67 -4.02
N VAL A 116 42.41 -11.76 -2.70
CA VAL A 116 41.09 -11.64 -2.01
C VAL A 116 40.48 -10.27 -2.25
N PHE A 117 41.27 -9.20 -2.16
CA PHE A 117 40.83 -7.88 -2.49
C PHE A 117 40.35 -7.75 -3.95
N ALA A 118 41.09 -8.27 -4.92
CA ALA A 118 40.69 -8.26 -6.32
C ALA A 118 39.36 -8.98 -6.55
N ILE A 119 39.14 -10.13 -5.87
CA ILE A 119 37.87 -10.85 -5.93
C ILE A 119 36.74 -9.98 -5.35
N LEU A 120 36.95 -9.34 -4.19
CA LEU A 120 35.95 -8.47 -3.58
C LEU A 120 35.60 -7.27 -4.47
N VAL A 121 36.60 -6.65 -5.09
CA VAL A 121 36.40 -5.54 -6.04
C VAL A 121 35.55 -5.99 -7.23
N ILE A 122 35.87 -7.15 -7.84
CA ILE A 122 35.10 -7.69 -8.98
C ILE A 122 33.68 -8.01 -8.57
N VAL A 123 33.46 -8.66 -7.44
CA VAL A 123 32.13 -9.00 -6.94
C VAL A 123 31.32 -7.74 -6.66
N ASN A 124 31.89 -6.77 -5.93
CA ASN A 124 31.22 -5.49 -5.65
C ASN A 124 30.88 -4.73 -6.93
N PHE A 125 31.81 -4.67 -7.86
CA PHE A 125 31.59 -4.03 -9.16
C PHE A 125 30.38 -4.66 -9.89
N ILE A 126 30.33 -6.00 -9.97
CA ILE A 126 29.22 -6.71 -10.62
C ILE A 126 27.91 -6.48 -9.87
N VAL A 127 27.90 -6.58 -8.54
CA VAL A 127 26.71 -6.39 -7.71
C VAL A 127 26.17 -4.97 -7.83
N ILE A 128 27.04 -3.95 -7.72
CA ILE A 128 26.64 -2.55 -7.79
C ILE A 128 26.21 -2.17 -9.22
N THR A 129 27.03 -2.51 -10.26
CA THR A 129 26.76 -2.04 -11.62
C THR A 129 25.67 -2.82 -12.33
N LYS A 130 25.56 -4.13 -12.12
CA LYS A 130 24.56 -5.00 -12.78
C LYS A 130 23.37 -5.34 -11.90
N GLY A 131 23.54 -5.34 -10.57
CA GLY A 131 22.50 -5.69 -9.60
C GLY A 131 21.56 -4.53 -9.29
N SER A 132 21.94 -3.72 -8.31
CA SER A 132 21.06 -2.67 -7.74
C SER A 132 20.62 -1.61 -8.76
N GLY A 133 21.53 -1.20 -9.66
CA GLY A 133 21.20 -0.23 -10.69
C GLY A 133 20.13 -0.74 -11.68
N ARG A 134 20.18 -2.04 -12.04
CA ARG A 134 19.18 -2.62 -12.94
C ARG A 134 17.83 -2.81 -12.25
N ILE A 135 17.84 -3.18 -10.96
CA ILE A 135 16.59 -3.27 -10.17
C ILE A 135 15.90 -1.91 -10.13
N ALA A 136 16.62 -0.84 -9.82
CA ALA A 136 16.09 0.51 -9.78
C ALA A 136 15.57 0.97 -11.15
N GLU A 137 16.31 0.73 -12.22
CA GLU A 137 15.92 1.08 -13.61
C GLU A 137 14.64 0.36 -14.04
N VAL A 138 14.57 -0.95 -13.83
CA VAL A 138 13.41 -1.78 -14.23
C VAL A 138 12.18 -1.42 -13.41
N ALA A 139 12.31 -1.23 -12.10
CA ALA A 139 11.20 -0.85 -11.26
C ALA A 139 10.69 0.56 -11.57
N ALA A 140 11.60 1.52 -11.83
CA ALA A 140 11.22 2.85 -12.28
C ALA A 140 10.44 2.79 -13.60
N ARG A 141 10.90 2.00 -14.56
CA ARG A 141 10.21 1.83 -15.84
C ARG A 141 8.80 1.24 -15.64
N PHE A 142 8.66 0.14 -14.88
CA PHE A 142 7.35 -0.45 -14.64
C PHE A 142 6.38 0.49 -13.91
N SER A 143 6.87 1.26 -12.93
CA SER A 143 6.04 2.24 -12.24
C SER A 143 5.58 3.35 -13.19
N LEU A 144 6.47 3.85 -14.07
CA LEU A 144 6.13 4.86 -15.07
C LEU A 144 5.18 4.33 -16.15
N ASP A 145 5.40 3.11 -16.64
CA ASP A 145 4.55 2.47 -17.67
C ASP A 145 3.14 2.16 -17.12
N ALA A 146 3.00 1.86 -15.82
CA ALA A 146 1.72 1.61 -15.18
C ALA A 146 0.93 2.90 -14.86
N MET A 147 1.54 4.07 -14.94
CA MET A 147 0.94 5.33 -14.51
C MET A 147 -0.34 5.71 -15.25
N PRO A 148 -0.41 5.62 -16.61
CA PRO A 148 -1.64 5.92 -17.32
C PRO A 148 -2.82 5.04 -16.87
N GLY A 149 -2.56 3.74 -16.60
CA GLY A 149 -3.57 2.82 -16.09
C GLY A 149 -4.05 3.18 -14.69
N LYS A 150 -3.13 3.56 -13.79
CA LYS A 150 -3.48 4.04 -12.44
C LYS A 150 -4.30 5.34 -12.50
N GLN A 151 -3.97 6.27 -13.41
CA GLN A 151 -4.75 7.50 -13.61
C GLN A 151 -6.16 7.20 -14.10
N MET A 152 -6.30 6.35 -15.12
CA MET A 152 -7.62 5.95 -15.61
C MET A 152 -8.47 5.24 -14.55
N ALA A 153 -7.86 4.43 -13.69
CA ALA A 153 -8.55 3.82 -12.57
C ALA A 153 -9.10 4.87 -11.58
N ILE A 154 -8.30 5.88 -11.22
CA ILE A 154 -8.73 6.99 -10.35
C ILE A 154 -9.90 7.76 -10.99
N ASP A 155 -9.84 8.01 -12.29
CA ASP A 155 -10.88 8.75 -13.03
C ASP A 155 -12.17 7.91 -13.14
N SER A 156 -12.05 6.60 -13.29
CA SER A 156 -13.18 5.67 -13.29
C SER A 156 -13.85 5.60 -11.91
N ASP A 157 -13.05 5.46 -10.82
CA ASP A 157 -13.56 5.45 -9.45
C ASP A 157 -14.30 6.76 -9.10
N LEU A 158 -13.77 7.89 -9.54
CA LEU A 158 -14.42 9.20 -9.36
C LEU A 158 -15.72 9.28 -10.15
N SER A 159 -15.73 8.84 -11.40
CA SER A 159 -16.92 8.85 -12.26
C SER A 159 -18.01 7.90 -11.76
N ALA A 160 -17.63 6.79 -11.15
CA ALA A 160 -18.54 5.83 -10.52
C ALA A 160 -19.04 6.28 -9.13
N GLY A 161 -18.54 7.41 -8.60
CA GLY A 161 -18.89 7.91 -7.27
C GLY A 161 -18.32 7.09 -6.11
N LEU A 162 -17.31 6.22 -6.36
CA LEU A 162 -16.66 5.39 -5.36
C LEU A 162 -15.68 6.19 -4.48
N ILE A 163 -15.14 7.29 -5.00
CA ILE A 163 -14.25 8.22 -4.30
C ILE A 163 -14.72 9.65 -4.48
N THR A 164 -14.38 10.51 -3.51
CA THR A 164 -14.67 11.95 -3.57
C THR A 164 -13.65 12.68 -4.45
N GLU A 165 -13.98 13.93 -4.88
CA GLU A 165 -13.07 14.76 -5.67
C GLU A 165 -11.75 15.04 -4.93
N ASP A 166 -11.82 15.25 -3.61
CA ASP A 166 -10.63 15.50 -2.78
C ASP A 166 -9.76 14.25 -2.65
N GLU A 167 -10.37 13.07 -2.55
CA GLU A 167 -9.63 11.80 -2.58
C GLU A 167 -8.98 11.56 -3.94
N ALA A 168 -9.66 11.86 -5.03
CA ALA A 168 -9.10 11.76 -6.38
C ALA A 168 -7.89 12.70 -6.55
N LYS A 169 -7.98 13.96 -6.07
CA LYS A 169 -6.86 14.90 -6.06
C LYS A 169 -5.67 14.38 -5.26
N ARG A 170 -5.93 13.81 -4.07
CA ARG A 170 -4.89 13.21 -3.22
C ARG A 170 -4.21 12.05 -3.92
N LYS A 171 -4.97 11.08 -4.45
CA LYS A 171 -4.45 9.91 -5.19
C LYS A 171 -3.62 10.31 -6.42
N ARG A 172 -4.05 11.34 -7.17
CA ARG A 172 -3.28 11.88 -8.31
C ARG A 172 -1.97 12.53 -7.86
N SER A 173 -1.99 13.26 -6.73
CA SER A 173 -0.77 13.87 -6.15
C SER A 173 0.21 12.80 -5.68
N GLU A 174 -0.26 11.74 -5.01
CA GLU A 174 0.56 10.60 -4.60
C GLU A 174 1.18 9.90 -5.81
N LEU A 175 0.40 9.67 -6.86
CA LEU A 175 0.87 9.07 -8.11
C LEU A 175 1.94 9.94 -8.80
N GLN A 176 1.78 11.26 -8.81
CA GLN A 176 2.77 12.20 -9.33
C GLN A 176 4.08 12.17 -8.52
N GLN A 177 3.97 12.08 -7.19
CA GLN A 177 5.14 11.96 -6.30
C GLN A 177 5.85 10.63 -6.53
N GLU A 178 5.11 9.52 -6.69
CA GLU A 178 5.66 8.20 -7.01
C GLU A 178 6.47 8.25 -8.31
N SER A 179 5.91 8.85 -9.35
CA SER A 179 6.60 9.03 -10.63
C SER A 179 7.89 9.84 -10.51
N THR A 180 7.82 10.98 -9.84
CA THR A 180 8.98 11.86 -9.64
C THR A 180 10.07 11.14 -8.85
N PHE A 181 9.68 10.39 -7.80
CA PHE A 181 10.60 9.61 -6.99
C PHE A 181 11.33 8.54 -7.81
N PHE A 182 10.61 7.71 -8.57
CA PHE A 182 11.23 6.65 -9.38
C PHE A 182 12.09 7.21 -10.52
N GLY A 183 11.67 8.32 -11.14
CA GLY A 183 12.48 9.01 -12.15
C GLY A 183 13.80 9.55 -11.58
N ALA A 184 13.76 10.18 -10.39
CA ALA A 184 14.94 10.65 -9.69
C ALA A 184 15.85 9.48 -9.23
N MET A 185 15.24 8.36 -8.83
CA MET A 185 15.94 7.16 -8.39
C MET A 185 16.75 6.50 -9.52
N ASP A 186 16.19 6.44 -10.75
CA ASP A 186 16.93 5.96 -11.94
C ASP A 186 18.16 6.82 -12.21
N GLY A 187 18.01 8.15 -12.13
CA GLY A 187 19.13 9.08 -12.29
C GLY A 187 20.22 8.90 -11.23
N ALA A 188 19.82 8.80 -9.94
CA ALA A 188 20.75 8.60 -8.85
C ALA A 188 21.48 7.24 -8.92
N ALA A 189 20.77 6.17 -9.31
CA ALA A 189 21.37 4.84 -9.49
C ALA A 189 22.44 4.82 -10.61
N LYS A 190 22.24 5.58 -11.69
CA LYS A 190 23.26 5.74 -12.73
C LYS A 190 24.50 6.47 -12.23
N PHE A 191 24.32 7.46 -11.37
CA PHE A 191 25.44 8.18 -10.75
C PHE A 191 26.26 7.27 -9.80
N VAL A 192 25.60 6.46 -8.97
CA VAL A 192 26.26 5.45 -8.11
C VAL A 192 27.06 4.43 -8.93
N ARG A 193 26.54 4.03 -10.10
CA ARG A 193 27.28 3.16 -11.04
C ARG A 193 28.56 3.82 -11.56
N GLY A 194 28.49 5.10 -11.88
CA GLY A 194 29.66 5.89 -12.29
C GLY A 194 30.73 5.96 -11.23
N ASP A 195 30.36 6.15 -9.98
CA ASP A 195 31.26 6.16 -8.83
C ASP A 195 31.97 4.81 -8.63
N ALA A 196 31.28 3.69 -8.76
CA ALA A 196 31.90 2.38 -8.66
C ALA A 196 32.97 2.15 -9.76
N ILE A 197 32.75 2.67 -10.97
CA ILE A 197 33.75 2.63 -12.06
C ILE A 197 34.93 3.54 -11.73
N ALA A 198 34.66 4.77 -11.26
CA ALA A 198 35.71 5.72 -10.87
C ALA A 198 36.57 5.16 -9.73
N GLY A 199 35.96 4.58 -8.69
CA GLY A 199 36.66 3.95 -7.59
C GLY A 199 37.59 2.82 -8.02
N LEU A 200 37.16 1.99 -8.98
CA LEU A 200 38.02 0.94 -9.56
C LEU A 200 39.25 1.54 -10.27
N LEU A 201 39.03 2.58 -11.09
CA LEU A 201 40.14 3.27 -11.79
C LEU A 201 41.11 3.93 -10.82
N VAL A 202 40.60 4.57 -9.79
CA VAL A 202 41.40 5.17 -8.70
C VAL A 202 42.26 4.12 -8.00
N THR A 203 41.70 2.96 -7.69
CA THR A 203 42.45 1.85 -7.09
C THR A 203 43.64 1.42 -7.98
N PHE A 204 43.42 1.26 -9.29
CA PHE A 204 44.51 0.94 -10.22
C PHE A 204 45.57 2.07 -10.27
N ILE A 205 45.15 3.32 -10.29
CA ILE A 205 46.06 4.48 -10.30
C ILE A 205 46.87 4.51 -9.02
N ASN A 206 46.27 4.30 -7.86
CA ASN A 206 46.95 4.27 -6.56
C ASN A 206 47.98 3.17 -6.49
N LEU A 207 47.63 1.95 -6.97
CA LEU A 207 48.57 0.84 -6.93
C LEU A 207 49.75 1.03 -7.90
N LEU A 208 49.45 1.23 -9.18
CA LEU A 208 50.51 1.35 -10.20
C LEU A 208 51.26 2.67 -10.08
N GLY A 209 50.54 3.78 -9.94
CA GLY A 209 51.13 5.11 -9.78
C GLY A 209 51.94 5.22 -8.50
N GLY A 210 51.46 4.66 -7.39
CA GLY A 210 52.14 4.62 -6.12
C GLY A 210 53.47 3.87 -6.19
N ILE A 211 53.50 2.66 -6.77
CA ILE A 211 54.73 1.88 -6.95
C ILE A 211 55.71 2.63 -7.84
N ILE A 212 55.27 3.23 -8.94
CA ILE A 212 56.13 4.04 -9.82
C ILE A 212 56.71 5.24 -9.09
N ILE A 213 55.90 6.00 -8.37
CA ILE A 213 56.34 7.18 -7.59
C ILE A 213 57.27 6.74 -6.48
N GLY A 214 56.95 5.66 -5.76
CA GLY A 214 57.78 5.15 -4.68
C GLY A 214 59.19 4.77 -5.12
N THR A 215 59.28 4.11 -6.28
CA THR A 215 60.57 3.66 -6.82
C THR A 215 61.33 4.75 -7.54
N THR A 216 60.68 5.70 -8.23
CA THR A 216 61.37 6.70 -9.09
C THR A 216 61.60 8.03 -8.38
N ALA A 217 60.70 8.45 -7.44
CA ALA A 217 60.72 9.76 -6.83
C ALA A 217 60.98 9.74 -5.32
N LYS A 218 60.86 8.57 -4.66
CA LYS A 218 60.99 8.42 -3.23
C LYS A 218 62.11 7.47 -2.82
N ASP A 219 62.94 7.01 -3.77
CA ASP A 219 64.09 6.12 -3.58
C ASP A 219 63.82 4.83 -2.79
N LEU A 220 62.57 4.34 -2.81
CA LEU A 220 62.20 3.08 -2.19
C LEU A 220 62.63 1.89 -3.06
N SER A 221 63.02 0.79 -2.44
CA SER A 221 63.16 -0.47 -3.17
C SER A 221 61.82 -0.91 -3.75
N LEU A 222 61.82 -1.64 -4.85
CA LEU A 222 60.58 -2.14 -5.49
C LEU A 222 59.73 -2.97 -4.52
N ALA A 223 60.35 -3.72 -3.61
CA ALA A 223 59.65 -4.51 -2.61
C ALA A 223 58.99 -3.65 -1.55
N GLU A 224 59.65 -2.58 -1.03
CA GLU A 224 59.09 -1.67 -0.09
C GLU A 224 57.99 -0.82 -0.69
N ALA A 225 58.21 -0.29 -1.91
CA ALA A 225 57.16 0.44 -2.65
C ALA A 225 55.92 -0.45 -2.88
N ALA A 226 56.12 -1.69 -3.35
CA ALA A 226 55.00 -2.62 -3.55
C ALA A 226 54.24 -2.92 -2.24
N ASN A 227 54.96 -3.12 -1.13
CA ASN A 227 54.35 -3.38 0.18
C ASN A 227 53.54 -2.19 0.68
N ASN A 228 54.15 -0.99 0.74
CA ASN A 228 53.50 0.21 1.29
C ASN A 228 52.27 0.62 0.43
N TYR A 229 52.47 0.77 -0.88
CA TYR A 229 51.38 1.22 -1.75
C TYR A 229 50.30 0.19 -1.94
N SER A 230 50.60 -1.13 -1.90
CA SER A 230 49.58 -2.16 -1.92
C SER A 230 48.71 -2.15 -0.65
N LEU A 231 49.33 -2.03 0.54
CA LEU A 231 48.59 -1.94 1.79
C LEU A 231 47.67 -0.73 1.83
N LEU A 232 48.19 0.45 1.50
CA LEU A 232 47.42 1.69 1.47
C LEU A 232 46.30 1.62 0.42
N THR A 233 46.56 1.10 -0.78
CA THR A 233 45.57 0.98 -1.87
C THR A 233 44.45 -0.04 -1.52
N ILE A 234 44.83 -1.19 -0.94
CA ILE A 234 43.86 -2.19 -0.51
C ILE A 234 43.00 -1.64 0.62
N GLY A 235 43.61 -0.94 1.59
CA GLY A 235 42.88 -0.30 2.69
C GLY A 235 41.89 0.75 2.18
N ASP A 236 42.35 1.68 1.36
CA ASP A 236 41.51 2.73 0.73
C ASP A 236 40.38 2.16 -0.09
N GLY A 237 40.68 1.15 -0.92
CA GLY A 237 39.68 0.44 -1.71
C GLY A 237 38.60 -0.22 -0.87
N LEU A 238 38.93 -0.89 0.23
CA LEU A 238 37.94 -1.51 1.12
C LEU A 238 37.08 -0.48 1.83
N VAL A 239 37.71 0.54 2.42
CA VAL A 239 37.01 1.58 3.17
C VAL A 239 36.01 2.33 2.29
N SER A 240 36.32 2.53 1.03
CA SER A 240 35.43 3.17 0.06
C SER A 240 34.34 2.25 -0.49
N GLN A 241 34.64 0.93 -0.63
CA GLN A 241 33.69 -0.02 -1.20
C GLN A 241 32.59 -0.46 -0.23
N ILE A 242 32.85 -0.55 1.08
CA ILE A 242 31.86 -0.96 2.07
C ILE A 242 30.65 -0.03 2.09
N PRO A 243 30.83 1.30 2.21
CA PRO A 243 29.69 2.23 2.10
C PRO A 243 28.94 2.14 0.77
N ALA A 244 29.69 1.95 -0.33
CA ALA A 244 29.11 1.80 -1.66
C ALA A 244 28.16 0.60 -1.75
N LEU A 245 28.60 -0.55 -1.23
CA LEU A 245 27.81 -1.77 -1.20
C LEU A 245 26.56 -1.61 -0.32
N ILE A 246 26.74 -1.07 0.90
CA ILE A 246 25.64 -0.83 1.84
C ILE A 246 24.55 0.05 1.22
N VAL A 247 24.94 1.16 0.63
CA VAL A 247 24.01 2.11 -0.01
C VAL A 247 23.34 1.50 -1.24
N SER A 248 24.08 0.69 -2.03
CA SER A 248 23.52 -0.01 -3.18
C SER A 248 22.48 -1.07 -2.78
N VAL A 249 22.76 -1.80 -1.69
CA VAL A 249 21.78 -2.77 -1.12
C VAL A 249 20.56 -2.02 -0.59
N ALA A 250 20.76 -0.91 0.13
CA ALA A 250 19.65 -0.07 0.59
C ALA A 250 18.78 0.43 -0.58
N ALA A 251 19.41 0.88 -1.67
CA ALA A 251 18.70 1.31 -2.87
C ALA A 251 17.87 0.17 -3.49
N GLY A 252 18.45 -1.02 -3.61
CA GLY A 252 17.74 -2.21 -4.11
C GLY A 252 16.57 -2.61 -3.23
N LEU A 253 16.76 -2.63 -1.90
CA LEU A 253 15.71 -2.93 -0.92
C LEU A 253 14.57 -1.91 -0.95
N LEU A 254 14.90 -0.61 -1.01
CA LEU A 254 13.90 0.45 -1.07
C LEU A 254 12.99 0.30 -2.28
N VAL A 255 13.58 0.04 -3.44
CA VAL A 255 12.85 -0.14 -4.69
C VAL A 255 12.03 -1.43 -4.69
N SER A 256 12.54 -2.52 -4.08
CA SER A 256 11.82 -3.80 -3.98
C SER A 256 10.58 -3.74 -3.09
N LYS A 257 10.47 -2.73 -2.22
CA LYS A 257 9.28 -2.47 -1.38
C LYS A 257 8.12 -1.81 -2.14
N ALA A 258 8.30 -1.46 -3.41
CA ALA A 258 7.21 -0.92 -4.23
C ALA A 258 6.08 -1.95 -4.35
N GLY A 259 4.89 -1.61 -3.83
CA GLY A 259 3.72 -2.48 -3.83
C GLY A 259 3.53 -3.36 -2.58
N VAL A 260 4.40 -3.24 -1.56
CA VAL A 260 4.25 -3.94 -0.28
C VAL A 260 4.00 -2.92 0.83
N GLU A 261 2.92 -3.09 1.60
CA GLU A 261 2.51 -2.12 2.64
C GLU A 261 3.07 -2.43 4.04
N VAL A 262 3.93 -3.45 4.16
CA VAL A 262 4.53 -3.87 5.43
C VAL A 262 6.04 -3.68 5.42
N SER A 263 6.65 -3.53 6.60
CA SER A 263 8.11 -3.44 6.72
C SER A 263 8.78 -4.75 6.28
N ALA A 264 10.05 -4.71 5.85
CA ALA A 264 10.75 -5.89 5.32
C ALA A 264 10.90 -7.00 6.36
N ASP A 265 11.14 -6.64 7.63
CA ASP A 265 11.23 -7.57 8.75
C ASP A 265 9.88 -8.24 9.05
N GLU A 266 8.79 -7.45 9.05
CA GLU A 266 7.43 -7.95 9.25
C GLU A 266 6.98 -8.87 8.10
N ALA A 267 7.27 -8.48 6.84
CA ALA A 267 6.98 -9.30 5.65
C ALA A 267 7.76 -10.62 5.67
N LEU A 268 9.05 -10.59 6.03
CA LEU A 268 9.88 -11.80 6.13
C LEU A 268 9.38 -12.72 7.24
N MET A 269 9.12 -12.18 8.43
CA MET A 269 8.63 -12.98 9.56
C MET A 269 7.27 -13.61 9.26
N ASP A 270 6.35 -12.85 8.65
CA ASP A 270 5.04 -13.38 8.26
C ASP A 270 5.17 -14.47 7.18
N GLN A 271 6.00 -14.24 6.14
CA GLN A 271 6.19 -15.20 5.05
C GLN A 271 6.89 -16.47 5.51
N PHE A 272 7.95 -16.38 6.32
CA PHE A 272 8.59 -17.57 6.90
C PHE A 272 7.69 -18.27 7.91
N GLY A 273 6.86 -17.52 8.64
CA GLY A 273 5.88 -18.07 9.59
C GLY A 273 4.69 -18.75 8.93
N ARG A 274 4.30 -18.38 7.72
CA ARG A 274 3.14 -18.95 7.00
C ARG A 274 3.34 -20.42 6.58
N TYR A 275 4.58 -20.86 6.46
CA TYR A 275 4.91 -22.21 5.99
C TYR A 275 5.71 -23.01 7.03
N PRO A 276 5.16 -23.25 8.22
CA PRO A 276 5.90 -23.91 9.30
C PRO A 276 6.34 -25.34 8.96
N ARG A 277 5.64 -26.02 8.03
CA ARG A 277 6.06 -27.35 7.54
C ARG A 277 7.35 -27.26 6.71
N ALA A 278 7.49 -26.23 5.88
CA ALA A 278 8.69 -26.04 5.05
C ALA A 278 9.90 -25.72 5.93
N THR A 279 9.74 -24.84 6.93
CA THR A 279 10.82 -24.51 7.89
C THR A 279 11.20 -25.69 8.77
N ALA A 280 10.23 -26.56 9.16
CA ALA A 280 10.51 -27.81 9.86
C ALA A 280 11.33 -28.79 8.99
N MET A 281 10.93 -28.96 7.74
CA MET A 281 11.68 -29.84 6.80
C MET A 281 13.08 -29.30 6.53
N ALA A 282 13.24 -27.98 6.36
CA ALA A 282 14.55 -27.35 6.22
C ALA A 282 15.43 -27.59 7.46
N SER A 283 14.87 -27.44 8.67
CA SER A 283 15.57 -27.74 9.92
C SER A 283 16.05 -29.19 9.99
N GLY A 284 15.19 -30.16 9.61
CA GLY A 284 15.54 -31.57 9.55
C GLY A 284 16.65 -31.85 8.53
N LEU A 285 16.60 -31.20 7.35
CA LEU A 285 17.65 -31.34 6.33
C LEU A 285 18.98 -30.75 6.80
N ILE A 286 18.98 -29.56 7.41
CA ILE A 286 20.18 -28.91 7.98
C ILE A 286 20.80 -29.81 9.05
N PHE A 287 20.00 -30.40 9.93
CA PHE A 287 20.44 -31.32 10.95
C PHE A 287 21.10 -32.58 10.32
N THR A 288 20.46 -33.14 9.29
CA THR A 288 20.98 -34.32 8.58
C THR A 288 22.32 -34.02 7.90
N ILE A 289 22.47 -32.86 7.27
CA ILE A 289 23.74 -32.40 6.67
C ILE A 289 24.83 -32.27 7.75
N GLY A 290 24.49 -31.74 8.92
CA GLY A 290 25.41 -31.60 10.05
C GLY A 290 25.94 -32.95 10.61
N LEU A 291 25.19 -34.02 10.39
CA LEU A 291 25.61 -35.40 10.78
C LEU A 291 26.54 -36.07 9.77
N MET A 292 26.76 -35.48 8.59
CA MET A 292 27.64 -36.07 7.59
C MET A 292 29.10 -36.03 8.05
N PRO A 293 29.89 -37.09 7.77
CA PRO A 293 31.32 -37.13 8.13
C PRO A 293 32.07 -35.92 7.53
N GLY A 294 32.86 -35.25 8.36
CA GLY A 294 33.65 -34.05 7.94
C GLY A 294 32.94 -32.73 8.04
N MET A 295 31.64 -32.67 8.38
CA MET A 295 30.92 -31.42 8.60
C MET A 295 31.06 -30.94 10.05
N PRO A 296 31.17 -29.61 10.29
CA PRO A 296 31.22 -29.04 11.64
C PRO A 296 29.85 -29.12 12.31
N LEU A 297 29.63 -30.10 13.17
CA LEU A 297 28.35 -30.40 13.82
C LEU A 297 27.73 -29.23 14.54
N LEU A 298 28.53 -28.45 15.29
CA LEU A 298 28.01 -27.33 16.14
C LEU A 298 27.30 -26.23 15.36
N PRO A 299 27.83 -25.66 14.26
CA PRO A 299 27.13 -24.65 13.47
C PRO A 299 25.81 -25.16 12.86
N PHE A 300 25.83 -26.38 12.31
CA PHE A 300 24.64 -26.99 11.71
C PHE A 300 23.57 -27.31 12.75
N LEU A 301 23.97 -27.78 13.93
CA LEU A 301 23.05 -28.01 15.07
C LEU A 301 22.41 -26.67 15.52
N ALA A 302 23.23 -25.63 15.67
CA ALA A 302 22.73 -24.30 16.05
C ALA A 302 21.69 -23.75 15.04
N LEU A 303 22.00 -23.87 13.74
CA LEU A 303 21.07 -23.44 12.68
C LEU A 303 19.81 -24.31 12.63
N ALA A 304 19.91 -25.60 12.82
CA ALA A 304 18.77 -26.50 12.92
C ALA A 304 17.89 -26.16 14.13
N CYS A 305 18.48 -25.85 15.29
CA CYS A 305 17.75 -25.44 16.46
C CYS A 305 17.03 -24.10 16.26
N VAL A 306 17.67 -23.11 15.63
CA VAL A 306 17.06 -21.82 15.33
C VAL A 306 15.89 -21.99 14.35
N SER A 307 16.11 -22.67 13.22
CA SER A 307 15.04 -22.90 12.22
C SER A 307 13.91 -23.77 12.77
N GLY A 308 14.22 -24.79 13.58
CA GLY A 308 13.25 -25.63 14.29
C GLY A 308 12.45 -24.83 15.32
N GLY A 309 13.11 -23.93 16.05
CA GLY A 309 12.46 -22.99 16.97
C GLY A 309 11.49 -22.07 16.27
N VAL A 310 11.89 -21.44 15.16
CA VAL A 310 11.00 -20.61 14.32
C VAL A 310 9.81 -21.42 13.85
N SER A 311 10.03 -22.64 13.35
CA SER A 311 8.95 -23.54 12.92
C SER A 311 7.98 -23.86 14.06
N TYR A 312 8.49 -24.21 15.24
CA TYR A 312 7.65 -24.51 16.42
C TYR A 312 6.77 -23.34 16.83
N PHE A 313 7.35 -22.13 16.90
CA PHE A 313 6.58 -20.90 17.22
C PHE A 313 5.52 -20.62 16.17
N SER A 314 5.86 -20.78 14.89
CA SER A 314 4.92 -20.59 13.78
C SER A 314 3.77 -21.60 13.80
N PHE A 315 4.03 -22.89 14.09
CA PHE A 315 2.98 -23.90 14.29
C PHE A 315 2.05 -23.53 15.46
N LYS A 316 2.63 -23.09 16.57
CA LYS A 316 1.84 -22.66 17.72
C LYS A 316 0.95 -21.47 17.41
N GLN A 317 1.48 -20.47 16.70
CA GLN A 317 0.75 -19.27 16.29
C GLN A 317 -0.34 -19.60 15.27
N GLN A 318 -0.08 -20.49 14.32
CA GLN A 318 -1.06 -20.93 13.34
C GLN A 318 -2.22 -21.70 14.01
N ARG A 319 -1.96 -22.58 14.97
CA ARG A 319 -3.01 -23.27 15.74
C ARG A 319 -3.89 -22.29 16.51
N VAL A 320 -3.30 -21.30 17.18
CA VAL A 320 -4.07 -20.27 17.90
C VAL A 320 -4.93 -19.46 16.93
N ARG A 321 -4.42 -19.15 15.74
CA ARG A 321 -5.17 -18.44 14.71
C ARG A 321 -6.33 -19.29 14.17
N GLU A 322 -6.09 -20.56 13.84
CA GLU A 322 -7.12 -21.50 13.41
C GLU A 322 -8.21 -21.72 14.49
N GLU A 323 -7.82 -21.82 15.76
CA GLU A 323 -8.75 -21.94 16.89
C GLU A 323 -9.58 -20.64 17.04
N THR A 324 -8.96 -19.47 16.87
CA THR A 324 -9.65 -18.17 16.95
C THR A 324 -10.60 -17.99 15.77
N GLU A 325 -10.16 -18.33 14.55
CA GLU A 325 -11.01 -18.28 13.34
C GLU A 325 -12.17 -19.29 13.44
N ALA A 326 -11.90 -20.52 13.92
CA ALA A 326 -12.93 -21.50 14.18
C ALA A 326 -13.92 -21.03 15.25
N ALA A 327 -13.44 -20.39 16.32
CA ALA A 327 -14.29 -19.82 17.36
C ALA A 327 -15.16 -18.67 16.82
N VAL A 328 -14.62 -17.80 15.96
CA VAL A 328 -15.38 -16.73 15.29
C VAL A 328 -16.41 -17.30 14.33
N VAL A 329 -16.04 -18.31 13.53
CA VAL A 329 -16.99 -19.00 12.63
C VAL A 329 -18.07 -19.75 13.43
N HIS A 330 -17.71 -20.41 14.54
CA HIS A 330 -18.68 -21.02 15.45
C HIS A 330 -19.58 -19.99 16.15
N ALA A 331 -19.02 -18.85 16.56
CA ALA A 331 -19.81 -17.76 17.15
C ALA A 331 -20.76 -17.13 16.11
N GLN A 332 -20.30 -16.95 14.86
CA GLN A 332 -21.13 -16.49 13.76
C GLN A 332 -22.17 -17.55 13.33
N ALA A 333 -21.80 -18.84 13.33
CA ALA A 333 -22.76 -19.92 13.05
C ALA A 333 -23.77 -20.09 14.20
N GLN A 334 -23.39 -19.90 15.45
CA GLN A 334 -24.31 -19.84 16.58
C GLN A 334 -25.20 -18.57 16.57
N ALA A 335 -24.67 -17.45 16.10
CA ALA A 335 -25.47 -16.24 15.86
C ALA A 335 -26.36 -16.35 14.60
N ALA A 336 -26.03 -17.27 13.68
CA ALA A 336 -26.82 -17.57 12.47
C ALA A 336 -27.76 -18.79 12.63
N LEU A 337 -27.68 -19.54 13.75
CA LEU A 337 -28.80 -20.42 14.10
C LEU A 337 -29.98 -19.51 14.36
N PRO A 338 -31.15 -19.73 13.72
CA PRO A 338 -32.35 -18.99 14.08
C PRO A 338 -32.55 -19.22 15.59
N GLU A 339 -32.35 -18.19 16.41
CA GLU A 339 -33.02 -18.17 17.70
C GLU A 339 -34.47 -18.52 17.38
N GLU A 340 -34.99 -19.62 17.87
CA GLU A 340 -36.44 -19.82 17.92
C GLU A 340 -36.96 -18.53 18.52
N ASP A 341 -37.62 -17.73 17.69
CA ASP A 341 -38.19 -16.45 18.09
C ASP A 341 -38.99 -16.74 19.39
N PRO A 342 -38.62 -16.12 20.51
CA PRO A 342 -39.35 -16.37 21.73
C PRO A 342 -40.83 -16.13 21.45
N ILE A 343 -41.71 -17.05 21.89
CA ILE A 343 -43.16 -17.03 21.67
C ILE A 343 -43.75 -15.63 21.96
N SER A 344 -43.07 -14.83 22.77
CA SER A 344 -43.37 -13.42 23.01
C SER A 344 -43.29 -12.51 21.80
N LYS A 345 -42.46 -12.83 20.76
CA LYS A 345 -42.43 -12.06 19.49
C LYS A 345 -43.59 -12.42 18.57
N SER A 346 -44.10 -13.65 18.68
CA SER A 346 -45.30 -14.10 17.93
C SER A 346 -46.59 -13.50 18.51
N LEU A 347 -46.53 -12.98 19.76
CA LEU A 347 -47.64 -12.31 20.45
C LEU A 347 -47.57 -10.78 20.29
N ALA A 348 -46.55 -10.22 19.65
CA ALA A 348 -46.45 -8.80 19.37
C ALA A 348 -47.48 -8.44 18.28
N ILE A 349 -48.55 -7.72 18.67
CA ILE A 349 -49.52 -7.17 17.72
C ILE A 349 -48.79 -6.17 16.80
N ASP A 350 -48.80 -6.46 15.51
CA ASP A 350 -48.29 -5.51 14.53
C ASP A 350 -49.11 -4.24 14.54
N ILE A 351 -48.47 -3.09 14.82
CA ILE A 351 -49.20 -1.82 14.96
C ILE A 351 -49.74 -1.39 13.59
N ILE A 352 -48.98 -1.60 12.51
CA ILE A 352 -49.40 -1.31 11.14
C ILE A 352 -49.08 -2.53 10.26
N ARG A 353 -50.11 -3.09 9.58
CA ARG A 353 -49.96 -4.21 8.65
C ARG A 353 -50.58 -3.83 7.32
N LEU A 354 -49.82 -4.11 6.23
CA LEU A 354 -50.32 -4.02 4.84
C LEU A 354 -50.49 -5.41 4.29
N GLU A 355 -51.71 -5.81 4.03
CA GLU A 355 -52.04 -7.09 3.42
C GLU A 355 -52.24 -6.90 1.91
N LEU A 356 -51.61 -7.73 1.09
CA LEU A 356 -51.58 -7.63 -0.36
C LEU A 356 -52.18 -8.87 -1.00
N GLY A 357 -53.09 -8.70 -1.99
CA GLY A 357 -53.54 -9.76 -2.88
C GLY A 357 -52.40 -10.26 -3.78
N TYR A 358 -52.50 -11.48 -4.27
CA TYR A 358 -51.41 -12.18 -4.95
C TYR A 358 -50.89 -11.46 -6.20
N ALA A 359 -51.70 -10.71 -6.94
CA ALA A 359 -51.29 -9.95 -8.11
C ALA A 359 -50.42 -8.72 -7.78
N LEU A 360 -50.38 -8.31 -6.52
CA LEU A 360 -49.58 -7.16 -6.04
C LEU A 360 -48.17 -7.57 -5.56
N LEU A 361 -47.89 -8.86 -5.46
CA LEU A 361 -46.55 -9.35 -5.00
C LEU A 361 -45.37 -8.84 -5.86
N PRO A 362 -45.50 -8.67 -7.21
CA PRO A 362 -44.44 -8.08 -8.01
C PRO A 362 -44.02 -6.65 -7.56
N LEU A 363 -44.92 -5.88 -6.91
CA LEU A 363 -44.61 -4.55 -6.39
C LEU A 363 -43.67 -4.61 -5.19
N VAL A 364 -43.65 -5.74 -4.47
CA VAL A 364 -42.72 -5.96 -3.34
C VAL A 364 -41.34 -6.39 -3.83
N GLN A 365 -41.29 -7.25 -4.87
CA GLN A 365 -40.03 -7.77 -5.40
C GLN A 365 -39.30 -6.77 -6.31
N GLY A 366 -40.05 -5.87 -6.96
CA GLY A 366 -39.55 -4.88 -7.90
C GLY A 366 -39.27 -5.42 -9.30
N SER A 367 -39.39 -4.60 -10.31
CA SER A 367 -38.91 -4.83 -11.68
C SER A 367 -37.80 -3.84 -11.99
N GLU A 368 -37.00 -4.09 -13.04
CA GLU A 368 -35.79 -3.31 -13.38
C GLU A 368 -35.98 -1.78 -13.51
N ASN A 369 -37.24 -1.30 -13.59
CA ASN A 369 -37.53 0.13 -13.80
C ASN A 369 -38.51 0.75 -12.78
N SER A 370 -38.84 0.10 -11.64
CA SER A 370 -39.75 0.67 -10.64
C SER A 370 -39.21 0.60 -9.23
N VAL A 371 -39.43 1.67 -8.46
CA VAL A 371 -39.08 1.72 -7.03
C VAL A 371 -39.95 0.71 -6.28
N ARG A 372 -39.31 -0.15 -5.47
CA ARG A 372 -40.02 -1.19 -4.70
C ARG A 372 -40.95 -0.57 -3.65
N LEU A 373 -42.12 -1.17 -3.48
CA LEU A 373 -43.09 -0.72 -2.46
C LEU A 373 -42.47 -0.65 -1.04
N PRO A 374 -41.63 -1.59 -0.57
CA PRO A 374 -40.98 -1.47 0.73
C PRO A 374 -40.06 -0.25 0.84
N ASP A 375 -39.39 0.16 -0.23
CA ASP A 375 -38.49 1.31 -0.24
C ASP A 375 -39.29 2.62 -0.22
N GLN A 376 -40.43 2.67 -0.92
CA GLN A 376 -41.37 3.82 -0.85
C GLN A 376 -41.94 3.97 0.57
N ILE A 377 -42.35 2.86 1.21
CA ILE A 377 -42.84 2.88 2.59
C ILE A 377 -41.75 3.34 3.58
N LYS A 378 -40.48 2.97 3.35
CA LYS A 378 -39.35 3.49 4.13
C LYS A 378 -39.18 5.01 3.98
N GLY A 379 -39.26 5.49 2.72
CA GLY A 379 -39.22 6.93 2.42
C GLY A 379 -40.37 7.69 3.10
N LEU A 380 -41.56 7.17 2.97
CA LEU A 380 -42.77 7.69 3.63
C LEU A 380 -42.60 7.81 5.15
N ARG A 381 -42.12 6.77 5.81
CA ARG A 381 -41.89 6.79 7.26
C ARG A 381 -40.91 7.88 7.69
N ARG A 382 -39.88 8.16 6.88
CA ARG A 382 -38.92 9.22 7.15
C ARG A 382 -39.57 10.60 6.97
N GLN A 383 -40.33 10.79 5.88
CA GLN A 383 -41.04 12.03 5.62
C GLN A 383 -42.07 12.35 6.72
N LEU A 384 -42.89 11.37 7.12
CA LEU A 384 -43.86 11.57 8.21
C LEU A 384 -43.19 11.82 9.56
N ALA A 385 -42.01 11.22 9.81
CA ALA A 385 -41.27 11.50 11.03
C ALA A 385 -40.73 12.96 11.05
N GLU A 386 -40.32 13.49 9.91
CA GLU A 386 -39.90 14.89 9.78
C GLU A 386 -41.06 15.87 9.88
N GLU A 387 -42.23 15.56 9.29
CA GLU A 387 -43.40 16.41 9.29
C GLU A 387 -44.14 16.42 10.63
N MET A 388 -44.26 15.26 11.27
CA MET A 388 -45.10 15.08 12.47
C MET A 388 -44.30 14.97 13.78
N GLY A 389 -42.98 14.89 13.71
CA GLY A 389 -42.09 14.92 14.89
C GLY A 389 -42.05 13.63 15.73
N TYR A 390 -42.59 12.50 15.25
CA TYR A 390 -42.50 11.20 15.94
C TYR A 390 -42.12 10.06 14.99
N ILE A 391 -41.53 8.99 15.55
CA ILE A 391 -41.07 7.84 14.79
C ILE A 391 -42.22 6.84 14.59
N LEU A 392 -42.65 6.67 13.34
CA LEU A 392 -43.64 5.68 12.97
C LEU A 392 -43.13 4.25 13.17
N PRO A 393 -43.98 3.34 13.71
CA PRO A 393 -43.66 1.94 13.81
C PRO A 393 -43.39 1.30 12.44
N SER A 394 -42.80 0.11 12.42
CA SER A 394 -42.61 -0.64 11.18
C SER A 394 -43.92 -1.05 10.56
N VAL A 395 -44.07 -0.88 9.25
CA VAL A 395 -45.20 -1.41 8.49
C VAL A 395 -44.82 -2.82 8.05
N ARG A 396 -45.55 -3.83 8.53
CA ARG A 396 -45.37 -5.20 8.14
C ARG A 396 -46.17 -5.47 6.85
N ILE A 397 -45.47 -5.90 5.81
CA ILE A 397 -46.09 -6.29 4.54
C ILE A 397 -46.31 -7.80 4.55
N GLN A 398 -47.52 -8.25 4.29
CA GLN A 398 -47.90 -9.67 4.26
C GLN A 398 -48.81 -9.97 3.06
N ASP A 399 -48.63 -11.11 2.45
CA ASP A 399 -49.58 -11.62 1.45
C ASP A 399 -50.84 -12.16 2.14
N ASN A 400 -51.99 -11.93 1.51
CA ASN A 400 -53.27 -12.47 1.96
C ASN A 400 -54.07 -13.04 0.79
N LEU A 401 -54.13 -14.38 0.74
CA LEU A 401 -54.82 -15.10 -0.33
C LEU A 401 -56.36 -14.99 -0.24
N GLN A 402 -56.90 -14.46 0.86
CA GLN A 402 -58.33 -14.21 1.00
C GLN A 402 -58.78 -12.90 0.32
N LEU A 403 -57.82 -12.01 0.02
CA LEU A 403 -58.13 -10.78 -0.71
C LEU A 403 -58.23 -11.04 -2.22
N PRO A 404 -59.09 -10.30 -2.93
CA PRO A 404 -59.06 -10.27 -4.38
C PRO A 404 -57.67 -9.96 -4.92
N ALA A 405 -57.33 -10.49 -6.10
CA ALA A 405 -55.98 -10.48 -6.62
C ALA A 405 -55.29 -9.10 -6.67
N GLY A 406 -56.02 -8.07 -7.06
CA GLY A 406 -55.54 -6.66 -7.18
C GLY A 406 -55.86 -5.79 -5.96
N SER A 407 -56.37 -6.37 -4.87
CA SER A 407 -56.79 -5.60 -3.68
C SER A 407 -55.70 -5.62 -2.61
N TYR A 408 -55.69 -4.58 -1.79
CA TYR A 408 -54.88 -4.49 -0.57
C TYR A 408 -55.73 -3.98 0.60
N ALA A 409 -55.31 -4.33 1.82
CA ALA A 409 -55.92 -3.84 3.05
C ALA A 409 -54.86 -3.33 3.99
N VAL A 410 -55.16 -2.19 4.63
CA VAL A 410 -54.28 -1.61 5.67
C VAL A 410 -54.95 -1.87 7.01
N ARG A 411 -54.20 -2.49 7.93
CA ARG A 411 -54.68 -2.77 9.29
C ARG A 411 -53.86 -1.97 10.29
N ILE A 412 -54.52 -1.35 11.23
CA ILE A 412 -53.93 -0.70 12.41
C ILE A 412 -54.39 -1.44 13.65
N LYS A 413 -53.46 -2.00 14.42
CA LYS A 413 -53.75 -2.84 15.59
C LYS A 413 -54.81 -3.94 15.31
N GLU A 414 -54.59 -4.68 14.21
CA GLU A 414 -55.45 -5.76 13.71
C GLU A 414 -56.83 -5.31 13.13
N ILE A 415 -57.20 -4.04 13.27
CA ILE A 415 -58.47 -3.54 12.73
C ILE A 415 -58.21 -3.02 11.32
N GLU A 416 -59.09 -3.40 10.35
CA GLU A 416 -59.03 -2.91 8.99
C GLU A 416 -59.36 -1.40 8.99
N ALA A 417 -58.35 -0.58 8.67
CA ALA A 417 -58.47 0.87 8.63
C ALA A 417 -58.73 1.41 7.22
N GLY A 418 -58.38 0.63 6.20
CA GLY A 418 -58.65 0.98 4.82
C GLY A 418 -58.44 -0.18 3.85
N ARG A 419 -59.13 -0.14 2.71
CA ARG A 419 -59.01 -1.13 1.62
C ARG A 419 -59.00 -0.41 0.28
N GLY A 420 -58.24 -0.91 -0.66
CA GLY A 420 -58.24 -0.38 -2.03
C GLY A 420 -57.95 -1.45 -3.07
N GLU A 421 -58.18 -1.10 -4.33
CA GLU A 421 -57.85 -1.95 -5.45
C GLU A 421 -56.94 -1.19 -6.42
N VAL A 422 -55.86 -1.85 -6.87
CA VAL A 422 -54.91 -1.28 -7.84
C VAL A 422 -54.61 -2.27 -8.96
N ARG A 423 -54.20 -1.74 -10.09
CA ARG A 423 -53.82 -2.54 -11.28
C ARG A 423 -52.32 -2.51 -11.45
N PRO A 424 -51.60 -3.61 -11.13
CA PRO A 424 -50.16 -3.70 -11.36
C PRO A 424 -49.85 -3.51 -12.85
N GLY A 425 -48.82 -2.67 -13.14
CA GLY A 425 -48.41 -2.41 -14.52
C GLY A 425 -49.25 -1.37 -15.28
N MET A 426 -50.32 -0.82 -14.68
CA MET A 426 -51.05 0.31 -15.21
C MET A 426 -50.78 1.59 -14.40
N LEU A 427 -51.15 2.73 -14.95
CA LEU A 427 -51.05 4.05 -14.34
C LEU A 427 -52.44 4.55 -13.98
N LEU A 428 -52.57 5.12 -12.78
CA LEU A 428 -53.80 5.80 -12.39
C LEU A 428 -53.71 7.25 -12.86
N CYS A 429 -54.67 7.65 -13.69
CA CYS A 429 -54.79 8.99 -14.18
C CYS A 429 -55.99 9.69 -13.50
N MET A 430 -55.81 10.95 -13.10
CA MET A 430 -56.83 11.81 -12.48
C MET A 430 -56.83 13.17 -13.14
N ASP A 431 -57.98 13.73 -13.38
CA ASP A 431 -58.11 15.13 -13.83
C ASP A 431 -58.17 16.05 -12.62
N PRO A 432 -57.29 17.04 -12.48
CA PRO A 432 -57.32 18.02 -11.37
C PRO A 432 -58.60 18.87 -11.35
N THR A 433 -59.28 18.98 -12.51
CA THR A 433 -60.51 19.78 -12.62
C THR A 433 -61.77 18.96 -12.42
N GLY A 434 -61.62 17.61 -12.32
CA GLY A 434 -62.76 16.68 -12.16
C GLY A 434 -63.53 16.37 -13.44
N GLU A 435 -63.00 16.73 -14.63
CA GLU A 435 -63.61 16.41 -15.90
C GLU A 435 -63.37 14.96 -16.34
N PRO A 436 -64.18 14.35 -17.19
CA PRO A 436 -63.97 12.99 -17.67
C PRO A 436 -62.70 12.85 -18.47
N ILE A 437 -61.88 11.83 -18.12
CA ILE A 437 -60.61 11.55 -18.75
C ILE A 437 -60.83 11.05 -20.17
N SER A 438 -60.21 11.69 -21.17
CA SER A 438 -60.34 11.38 -22.59
C SER A 438 -59.24 10.41 -23.10
N LEU A 439 -58.90 9.39 -22.32
CA LEU A 439 -57.93 8.33 -22.67
C LEU A 439 -58.61 6.97 -22.65
N PRO A 440 -58.10 5.99 -23.40
CA PRO A 440 -58.62 4.62 -23.32
C PRO A 440 -58.16 3.96 -22.00
N GLY A 441 -59.05 3.53 -21.15
CA GLY A 441 -58.77 2.93 -19.87
C GLY A 441 -59.97 2.39 -19.14
N GLU A 442 -59.76 1.90 -17.92
CA GLU A 442 -60.79 1.36 -17.02
C GLU A 442 -61.15 2.42 -15.97
N ASN A 443 -62.41 2.84 -15.96
CA ASN A 443 -62.89 3.80 -14.98
C ASN A 443 -62.84 3.20 -13.58
N THR A 444 -62.35 4.00 -12.64
CA THR A 444 -62.21 3.65 -11.23
C THR A 444 -62.38 4.86 -10.32
N VAL A 445 -62.35 4.64 -9.04
CA VAL A 445 -62.34 5.67 -8.02
C VAL A 445 -61.03 5.56 -7.25
N GLU A 446 -60.34 6.66 -7.09
CA GLU A 446 -59.10 6.69 -6.34
C GLU A 446 -59.36 6.41 -4.84
N PRO A 447 -58.64 5.44 -4.24
CA PRO A 447 -59.03 4.91 -2.92
C PRO A 447 -58.77 5.87 -1.73
N THR A 448 -57.98 6.94 -1.86
CA THR A 448 -57.64 7.86 -0.78
C THR A 448 -58.68 8.93 -0.60
N PHE A 449 -59.02 9.62 -1.67
CA PHE A 449 -59.89 10.81 -1.62
C PHE A 449 -61.25 10.60 -2.33
N GLY A 450 -61.45 9.41 -2.90
CA GLY A 450 -62.69 9.10 -3.60
C GLY A 450 -62.91 9.85 -4.93
N LEU A 451 -61.83 10.32 -5.55
CA LEU A 451 -61.88 11.08 -6.79
C LEU A 451 -62.11 10.18 -7.99
N PRO A 452 -62.86 10.64 -9.02
CA PRO A 452 -62.97 9.93 -10.29
C PRO A 452 -61.57 9.77 -10.93
N ALA A 453 -61.25 8.52 -11.30
CA ALA A 453 -59.93 8.19 -11.85
C ALA A 453 -60.09 7.11 -12.94
N MET A 454 -59.00 6.91 -13.69
CA MET A 454 -58.98 5.89 -14.75
C MET A 454 -57.62 5.16 -14.75
N TRP A 455 -57.67 3.82 -14.81
CA TRP A 455 -56.46 3.01 -15.05
C TRP A 455 -56.15 2.99 -16.54
N VAL A 456 -54.92 3.46 -16.90
CA VAL A 456 -54.45 3.64 -18.26
C VAL A 456 -53.15 2.83 -18.46
N ASP A 457 -52.95 2.28 -19.65
CA ASP A 457 -51.71 1.57 -19.98
C ASP A 457 -50.51 2.51 -19.97
N GLN A 458 -49.33 2.00 -19.57
CA GLN A 458 -48.09 2.77 -19.46
C GLN A 458 -47.66 3.52 -20.73
N ARG A 459 -48.05 3.03 -21.92
CA ARG A 459 -47.79 3.66 -23.21
C ARG A 459 -48.45 5.04 -23.36
N TYR A 460 -49.49 5.34 -22.63
CA TYR A 460 -50.21 6.62 -22.67
C TYR A 460 -49.70 7.63 -21.63
N ARG A 461 -48.60 7.34 -20.95
CA ARG A 461 -48.04 8.17 -19.89
C ARG A 461 -47.73 9.60 -20.36
N GLU A 462 -47.05 9.72 -21.52
CA GLU A 462 -46.67 11.04 -22.06
C GLU A 462 -47.91 11.84 -22.53
N GLU A 463 -48.89 11.17 -23.16
CA GLU A 463 -50.13 11.78 -23.58
C GLU A 463 -50.94 12.26 -22.39
N ALA A 464 -51.02 11.52 -21.31
CA ALA A 464 -51.70 11.85 -20.08
C ALA A 464 -51.06 13.13 -19.43
N HIS A 465 -49.72 13.17 -19.36
CA HIS A 465 -49.01 14.34 -18.89
C HIS A 465 -49.23 15.56 -19.78
N PHE A 466 -49.20 15.39 -21.10
CA PHE A 466 -49.44 16.47 -22.04
C PHE A 466 -50.83 17.08 -21.92
N LYS A 467 -51.84 16.25 -21.59
CA LYS A 467 -53.21 16.70 -21.33
C LYS A 467 -53.41 17.29 -19.93
N GLY A 468 -52.36 17.38 -19.11
CA GLY A 468 -52.39 17.96 -17.77
C GLY A 468 -52.96 17.03 -16.69
N TYR A 469 -53.12 15.75 -16.96
CA TYR A 469 -53.62 14.78 -15.99
C TYR A 469 -52.52 14.42 -14.96
N THR A 470 -52.94 14.23 -13.71
CA THR A 470 -52.05 13.63 -12.69
C THR A 470 -51.93 12.15 -12.91
N VAL A 471 -50.70 11.63 -13.05
CA VAL A 471 -50.40 10.24 -13.36
C VAL A 471 -49.56 9.62 -12.27
N VAL A 472 -50.05 8.57 -11.63
CA VAL A 472 -49.35 7.86 -10.54
C VAL A 472 -49.33 6.37 -10.78
N ASP A 473 -48.30 5.68 -10.28
CA ASP A 473 -48.22 4.22 -10.36
C ASP A 473 -48.93 3.55 -9.17
N ALA A 474 -49.17 2.25 -9.29
CA ALA A 474 -49.90 1.46 -8.29
C ALA A 474 -49.22 1.52 -6.90
N ALA A 475 -47.90 1.53 -6.82
CA ALA A 475 -47.18 1.60 -5.56
C ALA A 475 -47.35 2.96 -4.88
N THR A 476 -47.36 4.05 -5.65
CA THR A 476 -47.62 5.41 -5.15
C THR A 476 -49.05 5.55 -4.65
N VAL A 477 -50.04 4.95 -5.33
CA VAL A 477 -51.45 4.95 -4.85
C VAL A 477 -51.54 4.27 -3.49
N ILE A 478 -50.92 3.08 -3.31
CA ILE A 478 -50.88 2.40 -2.01
C ILE A 478 -50.20 3.22 -0.94
N THR A 479 -49.05 3.82 -1.22
CA THR A 479 -48.30 4.62 -0.23
C THR A 479 -49.02 5.90 0.15
N THR A 480 -49.70 6.57 -0.80
CA THR A 480 -50.54 7.75 -0.51
C THR A 480 -51.71 7.38 0.39
N HIS A 481 -52.40 6.28 0.11
CA HIS A 481 -53.53 5.81 0.91
C HIS A 481 -53.08 5.41 2.33
N ILE A 482 -51.94 4.69 2.47
CA ILE A 482 -51.34 4.40 3.79
C ILE A 482 -51.06 5.68 4.55
N THR A 483 -50.53 6.71 3.88
CA THR A 483 -50.18 8.01 4.50
C THR A 483 -51.44 8.61 5.15
N GLU A 484 -52.53 8.67 4.40
CA GLU A 484 -53.75 9.33 4.88
C GLU A 484 -54.41 8.49 5.99
N ILE A 485 -54.49 7.16 5.84
CA ILE A 485 -54.99 6.27 6.89
C ILE A 485 -54.20 6.45 8.19
N ILE A 486 -52.85 6.58 8.10
CA ILE A 486 -52.01 6.80 9.28
C ILE A 486 -52.31 8.18 9.89
N LYS A 487 -52.46 9.24 9.11
CA LYS A 487 -52.83 10.57 9.62
C LYS A 487 -54.16 10.58 10.34
N ASP A 488 -55.17 9.93 9.76
CA ASP A 488 -56.51 9.86 10.33
C ASP A 488 -56.60 9.02 11.63
N ASN A 489 -55.72 8.05 11.80
CA ASN A 489 -55.75 7.13 12.95
C ASN A 489 -54.71 7.46 14.03
N MET A 490 -53.94 8.51 13.85
CA MET A 490 -52.96 8.98 14.84
C MET A 490 -53.37 10.28 15.56
N ALA A 491 -54.59 10.82 15.28
CA ALA A 491 -55.17 11.97 15.98
C ALA A 491 -55.71 11.62 17.37
#